data_acd170e93980301e63bba7ce91caca1e
#
_entry.id   acd170e93980301e63bba7ce91caca1e
#
_cell.length_a   1.000
_cell.length_b   1.000
_cell.length_c   1.000
_cell.angle_alpha   90.00
_cell.angle_beta   90.00
_cell.angle_gamma   90.00
#
_symmetry.space_group_name_H-M   'P 1'
#
loop_
_entity.id
_entity.type
_entity.pdbx_description
1 polymer ?
#
loop_
_entity_poly.entity_id
_entity_poly.type
_entity_poly.pdbx_seq_one_letter_code
_entity_poly.pdbx_strand_id
1 'polypeptide(L)'
;MQKKKILTATLASTLAATVIAGAGTFAYLQANTGTITNKFGKNAKEGLDITLTETGVTLDNEGNGEKIYEIKPNQQDDKDPTVTVTNNIDVFTFVEISDKTTLDNNKIVNYLVDEGWTKMTDELADDELVNDEVTDVYYRIVAADADNKEFPVIKDNEITYARNITGDKIDNDDVTIAFQAFCIDKAPFVEDGKDEIVSAADAYKAIPRVLAYEPEANFTTVAVTEDTVAVRAYIGTNTVVNIPRTINGKTVVEIENNAFANNTTVTKVTVPSTVTFINVAAFQSTPNLKEVRLSKNLTELSDKAFFNSSIESIRIPAGVTDIVDSCFENCPSLETVTFSKGLKTLGENAFKSCISLKTVVLPDGLESLGGSTFVGCINLESVTIPASCTTFVDDEIFKDCDLTKLTIKGEAGSAAQTYAENNGITFEAI
;
A
#
# COMPACT_ATOMS: atom_id res chain seq x y z
N MET A 1 -29.01 5.90 20.34
CA MET A 1 -28.87 6.53 19.02
C MET A 1 -27.93 5.63 18.25
N GLN A 2 -28.43 4.86 17.29
CA GLN A 2 -27.54 4.07 16.42
C GLN A 2 -26.71 5.07 15.58
N LYS A 3 -25.40 5.03 15.73
CA LYS A 3 -24.51 5.77 14.84
C LYS A 3 -24.65 5.16 13.43
N LYS A 4 -25.03 5.96 12.47
CA LYS A 4 -25.00 5.58 11.05
C LYS A 4 -23.55 5.28 10.69
N LYS A 5 -23.29 4.12 10.09
CA LYS A 5 -21.98 3.71 9.64
C LYS A 5 -21.94 3.80 8.13
N ILE A 6 -20.89 4.34 7.63
CA ILE A 6 -20.78 4.89 6.28
C ILE A 6 -19.57 4.23 5.62
N LEU A 7 -19.76 3.64 4.45
CA LEU A 7 -18.69 3.20 3.56
C LEU A 7 -18.31 4.39 2.67
N THR A 8 -17.05 4.74 2.66
CA THR A 8 -16.52 5.80 1.79
C THR A 8 -15.84 5.16 0.61
N ALA A 9 -16.31 5.42 -0.59
CA ALA A 9 -15.57 5.11 -1.81
C ALA A 9 -14.79 6.37 -2.18
N THR A 10 -13.54 6.43 -1.76
CA THR A 10 -12.66 7.57 -2.04
C THR A 10 -11.77 7.25 -3.21
N LEU A 11 -11.71 8.16 -4.16
CA LEU A 11 -10.70 8.11 -5.20
C LEU A 11 -9.62 9.11 -4.96
N ALA A 12 -8.40 8.57 -4.82
CA ALA A 12 -7.22 9.41 -4.80
C ALA A 12 -6.97 10.00 -6.19
N SER A 13 -7.00 11.33 -6.25
CA SER A 13 -6.52 12.03 -7.43
C SER A 13 -5.11 12.42 -7.25
N THR A 14 -4.28 12.21 -8.23
CA THR A 14 -3.37 13.24 -8.69
C THR A 14 -2.78 12.89 -10.01
N LEU A 15 -3.03 13.83 -10.99
CA LEU A 15 -2.54 14.05 -12.03
C LEU A 15 -1.44 14.64 -12.53
N ALA A 16 -0.56 14.38 -13.22
CA ALA A 16 0.14 15.15 -14.24
C ALA A 16 0.62 14.24 -15.34
N ALA A 17 0.07 14.41 -16.50
CA ALA A 17 0.58 13.77 -17.70
C ALA A 17 1.94 14.38 -18.04
N THR A 18 3.01 13.61 -17.83
CA THR A 18 4.32 13.94 -18.40
C THR A 18 4.51 13.08 -19.63
N VAL A 19 4.50 13.70 -20.79
CA VAL A 19 4.80 13.03 -22.05
C VAL A 19 6.31 12.88 -22.15
N ILE A 20 6.79 11.65 -22.11
CA ILE A 20 8.19 11.34 -22.44
C ILE A 20 8.24 11.03 -23.95
N ALA A 21 8.89 11.89 -24.70
CA ALA A 21 9.16 11.68 -26.10
C ALA A 21 10.36 10.73 -26.28
N GLY A 22 10.07 9.46 -26.53
CA GLY A 22 11.02 8.47 -27.02
C GLY A 22 10.37 7.65 -28.11
N ALA A 23 11.09 7.34 -29.20
CA ALA A 23 10.65 6.83 -30.49
C ALA A 23 9.52 5.76 -30.46
N GLY A 24 8.32 6.21 -30.32
CA GLY A 24 7.07 5.45 -30.29
C GLY A 24 6.04 6.30 -29.56
N THR A 25 5.07 6.81 -30.30
CA THR A 25 4.05 7.70 -29.72
C THR A 25 3.08 6.86 -28.91
N PHE A 26 3.28 6.75 -27.60
CA PHE A 26 2.32 6.13 -26.69
C PHE A 26 1.30 7.20 -26.27
N ALA A 27 0.02 6.97 -26.54
CA ALA A 27 -1.07 7.71 -25.93
C ALA A 27 -1.68 6.83 -24.84
N TYR A 28 -1.67 7.30 -23.60
CA TYR A 28 -2.42 6.67 -22.55
C TYR A 28 -3.31 7.70 -21.84
N LEU A 29 -4.37 7.22 -21.23
CA LEU A 29 -5.38 8.02 -20.57
C LEU A 29 -5.75 7.39 -19.24
N GLN A 30 -5.92 8.22 -18.23
CA GLN A 30 -6.38 7.83 -16.91
C GLN A 30 -7.68 8.57 -16.59
N ALA A 31 -8.67 7.86 -16.05
CA ALA A 31 -9.90 8.45 -15.54
C ALA A 31 -10.17 7.96 -14.12
N ASN A 32 -10.59 8.88 -13.27
CA ASN A 32 -11.06 8.62 -11.92
C ASN A 32 -12.57 8.85 -11.86
N THR A 33 -13.30 8.21 -10.94
CA THR A 33 -14.75 8.39 -10.83
C THR A 33 -15.13 9.85 -10.57
N GLY A 34 -16.06 10.33 -11.38
CA GLY A 34 -16.39 11.73 -11.55
C GLY A 34 -16.12 12.09 -13.00
N THR A 35 -16.97 12.86 -13.66
CA THR A 35 -16.77 13.19 -15.08
C THR A 35 -15.50 14.03 -15.25
N ILE A 36 -14.35 13.37 -15.38
CA ILE A 36 -13.09 14.02 -15.69
C ILE A 36 -12.79 13.78 -17.15
N THR A 37 -12.92 14.83 -17.96
CA THR A 37 -12.44 14.82 -19.33
C THR A 37 -10.98 15.24 -19.32
N ASN A 38 -10.07 14.29 -19.41
CA ASN A 38 -8.65 14.58 -19.53
C ASN A 38 -8.29 14.88 -20.98
N LYS A 39 -7.94 16.12 -21.27
CA LYS A 39 -7.37 16.52 -22.56
C LYS A 39 -5.85 16.43 -22.51
N PHE A 40 -5.28 15.61 -23.41
CA PHE A 40 -3.84 15.39 -23.45
C PHE A 40 -3.11 16.43 -24.27
N GLY A 41 -1.81 16.59 -23.92
CA GLY A 41 -0.89 17.47 -24.63
C GLY A 41 -0.59 16.99 -26.06
N LYS A 42 0.15 17.81 -26.80
CA LYS A 42 0.39 17.78 -28.25
C LYS A 42 0.75 16.47 -28.96
N ASN A 43 0.90 15.35 -28.23
CA ASN A 43 1.31 14.04 -28.80
C ASN A 43 0.28 12.92 -28.54
N ALA A 44 -0.88 13.19 -27.96
CA ALA A 44 -1.96 12.20 -27.93
C ALA A 44 -2.51 12.01 -29.34
N LYS A 45 -2.70 10.75 -29.78
CA LYS A 45 -3.41 10.48 -31.05
C LYS A 45 -4.81 11.06 -30.90
N GLU A 46 -5.20 11.94 -31.84
CA GLU A 46 -6.56 12.49 -31.89
C GLU A 46 -7.57 11.34 -31.91
N GLY A 47 -8.60 11.42 -31.06
CA GLY A 47 -9.70 10.46 -31.03
C GLY A 47 -9.53 9.30 -30.03
N LEU A 48 -8.61 9.40 -29.07
CA LEU A 48 -8.55 8.49 -27.92
C LEU A 48 -8.96 9.25 -26.65
N ASP A 49 -9.95 8.75 -25.93
CA ASP A 49 -10.40 9.26 -24.63
C ASP A 49 -10.97 8.13 -23.77
N ILE A 50 -10.89 8.28 -22.45
CA ILE A 50 -11.45 7.35 -21.49
C ILE A 50 -12.10 8.12 -20.34
N THR A 51 -13.27 7.69 -19.92
CA THR A 51 -13.94 8.20 -18.72
C THR A 51 -14.34 7.05 -17.82
N LEU A 52 -14.34 7.30 -16.53
CA LEU A 52 -14.89 6.42 -15.51
C LEU A 52 -15.97 7.19 -14.78
N THR A 53 -17.17 6.68 -14.77
CA THR A 53 -18.33 7.32 -14.14
C THR A 53 -19.01 6.39 -13.13
N GLU A 54 -19.64 6.95 -12.14
CA GLU A 54 -20.49 6.26 -11.17
C GLU A 54 -21.65 7.17 -10.78
N THR A 55 -22.86 6.63 -10.75
CA THR A 55 -24.06 7.41 -10.42
C THR A 55 -24.06 7.87 -8.96
N GLY A 56 -24.38 9.16 -8.74
CA GLY A 56 -24.52 9.73 -7.38
C GLY A 56 -23.19 10.06 -6.68
N VAL A 57 -22.10 10.15 -7.43
CA VAL A 57 -20.80 10.62 -6.93
C VAL A 57 -20.83 12.12 -6.74
N THR A 58 -20.31 12.60 -5.61
CA THR A 58 -20.03 14.01 -5.33
C THR A 58 -18.57 14.32 -5.62
N LEU A 59 -18.29 15.37 -6.36
CA LEU A 59 -16.93 15.80 -6.67
C LEU A 59 -16.46 16.84 -5.65
N ASP A 60 -15.20 16.72 -5.21
CA ASP A 60 -14.52 17.76 -4.45
C ASP A 60 -14.01 18.89 -5.36
N ASN A 61 -13.34 19.89 -4.78
CA ASN A 61 -12.80 21.04 -5.52
C ASN A 61 -11.64 20.68 -6.47
N GLU A 62 -11.08 19.47 -6.34
CA GLU A 62 -9.98 18.96 -7.14
C GLU A 62 -10.49 17.98 -8.21
N GLY A 63 -11.79 17.71 -8.22
CA GLY A 63 -12.44 16.82 -9.19
C GLY A 63 -12.44 15.35 -8.79
N ASN A 64 -12.13 15.03 -7.52
CA ASN A 64 -12.21 13.66 -7.02
C ASN A 64 -13.64 13.30 -6.70
N GLY A 65 -14.04 12.08 -7.01
CA GLY A 65 -15.38 11.60 -6.75
C GLY A 65 -15.48 10.76 -5.48
N GLU A 66 -16.48 11.06 -4.65
CA GLU A 66 -16.80 10.28 -3.47
C GLU A 66 -18.28 9.92 -3.46
N LYS A 67 -18.59 8.67 -3.14
CA LYS A 67 -19.95 8.21 -2.87
C LYS A 67 -19.96 7.47 -1.54
N ILE A 68 -20.79 7.95 -0.63
CA ILE A 68 -20.90 7.43 0.73
C ILE A 68 -22.03 6.41 0.79
N TYR A 69 -21.74 5.21 1.29
CA TYR A 69 -22.71 4.13 1.47
C TYR A 69 -22.97 3.88 2.95
N GLU A 70 -24.22 3.69 3.34
CA GLU A 70 -24.57 3.23 4.67
C GLU A 70 -24.46 1.70 4.73
N ILE A 71 -23.46 1.18 5.44
CA ILE A 71 -23.27 -0.26 5.58
C ILE A 71 -24.44 -0.87 6.36
N LYS A 72 -25.21 -1.74 5.69
CA LYS A 72 -26.36 -2.44 6.25
C LYS A 72 -26.12 -3.94 6.17
N PRO A 73 -25.91 -4.63 7.30
CA PRO A 73 -25.64 -6.07 7.28
C PRO A 73 -26.69 -6.85 6.49
N ASN A 74 -26.25 -7.74 5.60
CA ASN A 74 -27.08 -8.58 4.75
C ASN A 74 -28.02 -7.80 3.79
N GLN A 75 -27.60 -6.61 3.39
CA GLN A 75 -28.25 -5.83 2.33
C GLN A 75 -27.32 -5.67 1.14
N GLN A 76 -27.82 -5.10 0.07
CA GLN A 76 -27.11 -4.75 -1.14
C GLN A 76 -27.30 -3.27 -1.45
N ASP A 77 -26.37 -2.70 -2.15
CA ASP A 77 -26.44 -1.34 -2.69
C ASP A 77 -25.96 -1.33 -4.15
N ASP A 78 -26.41 -0.34 -4.90
CA ASP A 78 -25.99 -0.16 -6.28
C ASP A 78 -24.64 0.56 -6.32
N LYS A 79 -23.67 -0.09 -6.98
CA LYS A 79 -22.36 0.50 -7.29
C LYS A 79 -22.07 0.24 -8.78
N ASP A 80 -22.15 1.29 -9.55
CA ASP A 80 -22.20 1.26 -11.00
C ASP A 80 -20.98 1.93 -11.70
N PRO A 81 -19.71 1.61 -11.31
CA PRO A 81 -18.57 2.15 -12.01
C PRO A 81 -18.56 1.67 -13.47
N THR A 82 -18.64 2.60 -14.38
CA THR A 82 -18.69 2.34 -15.82
C THR A 82 -17.54 3.03 -16.52
N VAL A 83 -16.77 2.24 -17.28
CA VAL A 83 -15.69 2.74 -18.15
C VAL A 83 -16.25 2.99 -19.53
N THR A 84 -16.09 4.21 -20.03
CA THR A 84 -16.41 4.59 -21.40
C THR A 84 -15.11 4.90 -22.15
N VAL A 85 -14.92 4.27 -23.32
CA VAL A 85 -13.73 4.47 -24.17
C VAL A 85 -14.15 5.12 -25.46
N THR A 86 -13.51 6.23 -25.81
CA THR A 86 -13.57 6.80 -27.15
C THR A 86 -12.25 6.50 -27.86
N ASN A 87 -12.27 5.71 -28.94
CA ASN A 87 -11.08 5.27 -29.63
C ASN A 87 -11.31 5.15 -31.15
N ASN A 88 -10.25 5.41 -31.90
CA ASN A 88 -10.17 5.18 -33.35
C ASN A 88 -9.06 4.17 -33.73
N ILE A 89 -8.50 3.52 -32.72
CA ILE A 89 -7.49 2.45 -32.79
C ILE A 89 -7.84 1.38 -31.77
N ASP A 90 -7.37 0.16 -31.95
CA ASP A 90 -7.50 -0.89 -30.94
C ASP A 90 -6.69 -0.54 -29.70
N VAL A 91 -7.30 -0.68 -28.55
CA VAL A 91 -6.65 -0.37 -27.26
C VAL A 91 -6.75 -1.50 -26.27
N PHE A 92 -5.74 -1.64 -25.41
CA PHE A 92 -5.90 -2.26 -24.10
C PHE A 92 -6.51 -1.23 -23.16
N THR A 93 -7.58 -1.63 -22.50
CA THR A 93 -8.24 -0.84 -21.46
C THR A 93 -8.09 -1.57 -20.15
N PHE A 94 -7.66 -0.87 -19.10
CA PHE A 94 -7.41 -1.43 -17.77
C PHE A 94 -8.31 -0.79 -16.74
N VAL A 95 -8.65 -1.58 -15.71
CA VAL A 95 -9.26 -1.08 -14.48
C VAL A 95 -8.44 -1.59 -13.30
N GLU A 96 -8.00 -0.68 -12.48
CA GLU A 96 -7.43 -0.96 -11.16
C GLU A 96 -8.51 -0.87 -10.10
N ILE A 97 -8.54 -1.83 -9.20
CA ILE A 97 -9.44 -1.85 -8.04
C ILE A 97 -8.57 -1.80 -6.78
N SER A 98 -8.81 -0.80 -5.95
CA SER A 98 -8.26 -0.70 -4.61
C SER A 98 -9.35 -1.06 -3.62
N ASP A 99 -9.27 -2.27 -3.06
CA ASP A 99 -10.31 -2.85 -2.20
C ASP A 99 -9.81 -2.95 -0.75
N LYS A 100 -10.19 -1.97 0.08
CA LYS A 100 -9.93 -1.94 1.52
C LYS A 100 -11.20 -2.33 2.30
N THR A 101 -11.84 -3.45 1.93
CA THR A 101 -13.11 -3.89 2.54
C THR A 101 -12.96 -5.15 3.41
N THR A 102 -11.73 -5.53 3.74
CA THR A 102 -11.45 -6.67 4.62
C THR A 102 -10.94 -6.16 5.97
N LEU A 103 -11.69 -6.39 7.03
CA LEU A 103 -11.33 -6.08 8.40
C LEU A 103 -11.25 -7.37 9.22
N ASP A 104 -10.23 -7.53 10.04
CA ASP A 104 -10.04 -8.72 10.91
C ASP A 104 -10.17 -10.04 10.14
N ASN A 105 -9.62 -10.13 8.90
CA ASN A 105 -9.76 -11.25 7.97
C ASN A 105 -11.20 -11.53 7.48
N ASN A 106 -12.15 -10.65 7.75
CA ASN A 106 -13.52 -10.76 7.26
C ASN A 106 -13.76 -9.74 6.15
N LYS A 107 -14.13 -10.21 4.97
CA LYS A 107 -14.56 -9.34 3.88
C LYS A 107 -15.92 -8.73 4.21
N ILE A 108 -15.95 -7.39 4.32
CA ILE A 108 -17.16 -6.64 4.73
C ILE A 108 -18.06 -6.37 3.53
N VAL A 109 -17.46 -6.07 2.37
CA VAL A 109 -18.18 -5.80 1.13
C VAL A 109 -17.80 -6.84 0.10
N ASN A 110 -18.80 -7.44 -0.56
CA ASN A 110 -18.61 -8.40 -1.62
C ASN A 110 -19.18 -7.84 -2.92
N TYR A 111 -18.49 -8.09 -4.02
CA TYR A 111 -18.88 -7.76 -5.38
C TYR A 111 -18.26 -8.77 -6.36
N LEU A 112 -18.80 -8.80 -7.56
CA LEU A 112 -18.22 -9.54 -8.67
C LEU A 112 -17.84 -8.53 -9.76
N VAL A 113 -16.71 -8.77 -10.42
CA VAL A 113 -16.34 -8.00 -11.60
C VAL A 113 -17.12 -8.54 -12.81
N ASP A 114 -17.54 -7.65 -13.70
CA ASP A 114 -18.29 -8.03 -14.91
C ASP A 114 -17.48 -8.98 -15.82
N GLU A 115 -18.15 -9.94 -16.42
CA GLU A 115 -17.54 -11.04 -17.20
C GLU A 115 -16.73 -10.58 -18.43
N GLY A 116 -16.92 -9.33 -18.88
CA GLY A 116 -16.15 -8.76 -19.98
C GLY A 116 -14.74 -8.33 -19.60
N TRP A 117 -14.34 -8.40 -18.33
CA TRP A 117 -13.01 -8.04 -17.85
C TRP A 117 -12.20 -9.29 -17.49
N THR A 118 -10.95 -9.33 -17.94
CA THR A 118 -10.02 -10.41 -17.64
C THR A 118 -9.06 -9.97 -16.52
N LYS A 119 -9.00 -10.74 -15.43
CA LYS A 119 -8.07 -10.48 -14.34
C LYS A 119 -6.64 -10.77 -14.78
N MET A 120 -5.71 -9.87 -14.45
CA MET A 120 -4.29 -10.01 -14.78
C MET A 120 -3.36 -9.75 -13.60
N THR A 121 -3.89 -9.60 -12.40
CA THR A 121 -3.06 -9.30 -11.20
C THR A 121 -1.96 -10.34 -10.99
N ASP A 122 -2.24 -11.62 -11.30
CA ASP A 122 -1.29 -12.72 -11.11
C ASP A 122 -0.09 -12.66 -12.08
N GLU A 123 -0.22 -11.93 -13.21
CA GLU A 123 0.83 -11.69 -14.19
C GLU A 123 1.69 -10.46 -13.86
N LEU A 124 1.33 -9.75 -12.81
CA LEU A 124 2.02 -8.54 -12.37
C LEU A 124 2.76 -8.82 -11.06
N ALA A 125 3.99 -8.34 -10.94
CA ALA A 125 4.63 -8.25 -9.65
C ALA A 125 3.98 -7.08 -8.86
N ASP A 126 3.93 -7.15 -7.51
CA ASP A 126 3.23 -6.12 -6.71
C ASP A 126 3.82 -4.72 -6.86
N ASP A 127 5.11 -4.60 -7.22
CA ASP A 127 5.75 -3.32 -7.54
C ASP A 127 5.47 -2.85 -8.97
N GLU A 128 4.80 -3.66 -9.76
CA GLU A 128 4.26 -3.28 -11.07
C GLU A 128 2.85 -2.71 -10.94
N LEU A 129 2.22 -2.86 -9.77
CA LEU A 129 0.99 -2.15 -9.40
C LEU A 129 1.30 -0.68 -9.08
N VAL A 130 0.37 0.23 -9.35
CA VAL A 130 0.59 1.68 -9.19
C VAL A 130 0.85 2.07 -7.74
N ASN A 131 0.23 1.37 -6.80
CA ASN A 131 0.43 1.56 -5.36
C ASN A 131 0.00 0.30 -4.60
N ASP A 132 0.33 0.22 -3.29
CA ASP A 132 -0.07 -0.90 -2.42
C ASP A 132 -1.57 -0.99 -2.17
N GLU A 133 -2.31 0.03 -2.58
CA GLU A 133 -3.76 0.08 -2.41
C GLU A 133 -4.47 -0.66 -3.54
N VAL A 134 -3.83 -0.85 -4.70
CA VAL A 134 -4.38 -1.65 -5.80
C VAL A 134 -4.34 -3.12 -5.42
N THR A 135 -5.50 -3.72 -5.29
CA THR A 135 -5.64 -5.15 -4.97
C THR A 135 -5.78 -6.00 -6.22
N ASP A 136 -6.45 -5.48 -7.24
CA ASP A 136 -6.71 -6.19 -8.47
C ASP A 136 -6.60 -5.30 -9.70
N VAL A 137 -6.07 -5.87 -10.78
CA VAL A 137 -6.01 -5.25 -12.11
C VAL A 137 -6.72 -6.16 -13.10
N TYR A 138 -7.61 -5.56 -13.87
CA TYR A 138 -8.34 -6.21 -14.95
C TYR A 138 -8.08 -5.50 -16.26
N TYR A 139 -8.14 -6.23 -17.37
CA TYR A 139 -8.07 -5.62 -18.70
C TYR A 139 -9.19 -6.12 -19.61
N ARG A 140 -9.40 -5.38 -20.68
CA ARG A 140 -10.13 -5.78 -21.88
C ARG A 140 -9.56 -5.10 -23.11
N ILE A 141 -9.82 -5.70 -24.28
CA ILE A 141 -9.51 -5.06 -25.56
C ILE A 141 -10.77 -4.36 -26.06
N VAL A 142 -10.60 -3.10 -26.48
CA VAL A 142 -11.65 -2.33 -27.14
C VAL A 142 -11.18 -2.03 -28.57
N ALA A 143 -11.84 -2.65 -29.54
CA ALA A 143 -11.55 -2.42 -30.96
C ALA A 143 -12.00 -1.01 -31.39
N ALA A 144 -11.31 -0.47 -32.40
CA ALA A 144 -11.64 0.84 -32.94
C ALA A 144 -13.07 0.95 -33.49
N ASP A 145 -13.57 -0.16 -34.00
CA ASP A 145 -14.89 -0.30 -34.66
C ASP A 145 -15.95 -0.95 -33.74
N ALA A 146 -15.65 -1.11 -32.43
CA ALA A 146 -16.61 -1.69 -31.50
C ALA A 146 -17.91 -0.86 -31.41
N ASP A 147 -19.05 -1.54 -31.49
CA ASP A 147 -20.38 -0.91 -31.38
C ASP A 147 -20.67 -0.40 -29.98
N ASN A 148 -20.19 -1.13 -28.94
CA ASN A 148 -20.31 -0.74 -27.55
C ASN A 148 -18.94 -0.37 -26.98
N LYS A 149 -18.87 0.80 -26.37
CA LYS A 149 -17.68 1.35 -25.73
C LYS A 149 -17.92 1.78 -24.29
N GLU A 150 -19.04 1.36 -23.71
CA GLU A 150 -19.40 1.54 -22.32
C GLU A 150 -19.39 0.18 -21.61
N PHE A 151 -18.61 0.06 -20.55
CA PHE A 151 -18.33 -1.20 -19.89
C PHE A 151 -18.50 -1.08 -18.39
N PRO A 152 -19.54 -1.71 -17.80
CA PRO A 152 -19.64 -1.81 -16.35
C PRO A 152 -18.45 -2.57 -15.79
N VAL A 153 -17.95 -2.14 -14.63
CA VAL A 153 -16.85 -2.82 -13.94
C VAL A 153 -17.38 -3.85 -12.97
N ILE A 154 -18.46 -3.52 -12.25
CA ILE A 154 -19.09 -4.44 -11.31
C ILE A 154 -20.27 -5.13 -11.99
N LYS A 155 -20.33 -6.45 -11.87
CA LYS A 155 -21.40 -7.27 -12.41
C LYS A 155 -22.74 -6.87 -11.78
N ASP A 156 -23.74 -6.67 -12.64
CA ASP A 156 -25.10 -6.26 -12.27
C ASP A 156 -25.15 -4.94 -11.46
N ASN A 157 -24.04 -4.20 -11.40
CA ASN A 157 -23.86 -2.96 -10.62
C ASN A 157 -24.19 -3.14 -9.12
N GLU A 158 -23.90 -4.31 -8.56
CA GLU A 158 -24.36 -4.69 -7.22
C GLU A 158 -23.21 -4.97 -6.27
N ILE A 159 -23.26 -4.39 -5.06
CA ILE A 159 -22.43 -4.77 -3.92
C ILE A 159 -23.30 -5.31 -2.78
N THR A 160 -22.79 -6.27 -2.03
CA THR A 160 -23.48 -6.85 -0.88
C THR A 160 -22.63 -6.75 0.38
N TYR A 161 -23.27 -6.62 1.53
CA TYR A 161 -22.60 -6.53 2.82
C TYR A 161 -22.64 -7.86 3.59
N ALA A 162 -21.55 -8.18 4.28
CA ALA A 162 -21.44 -9.39 5.08
C ALA A 162 -22.50 -9.44 6.18
N ARG A 163 -22.95 -10.67 6.54
CA ARG A 163 -24.03 -10.89 7.51
C ARG A 163 -23.67 -10.56 8.95
N ASN A 164 -22.40 -10.72 9.32
CA ASN A 164 -21.91 -10.70 10.69
C ASN A 164 -21.18 -9.40 11.08
N ILE A 165 -21.59 -8.28 10.51
CA ILE A 165 -21.01 -6.99 10.83
C ILE A 165 -21.66 -6.47 12.11
N THR A 166 -20.90 -6.40 13.21
CA THR A 166 -21.36 -5.76 14.45
C THR A 166 -20.91 -4.31 14.49
N GLY A 167 -21.81 -3.45 14.95
CA GLY A 167 -21.71 -2.01 14.90
C GLY A 167 -20.47 -1.36 15.50
N ASP A 168 -19.67 -2.07 16.27
CA ASP A 168 -18.56 -1.50 17.03
C ASP A 168 -17.19 -1.74 16.39
N LYS A 169 -17.15 -2.44 15.25
CA LYS A 169 -15.92 -2.89 14.61
C LYS A 169 -15.53 -2.13 13.32
N ILE A 170 -16.30 -1.17 12.87
CA ILE A 170 -16.02 -0.43 11.64
C ILE A 170 -15.90 1.05 11.97
N ASP A 171 -14.70 1.62 11.90
CA ASP A 171 -14.50 3.06 11.79
C ASP A 171 -14.66 3.47 10.32
N ASN A 172 -15.22 4.65 10.07
CA ASN A 172 -15.70 5.03 8.74
C ASN A 172 -14.61 5.17 7.68
N ASP A 173 -13.36 5.35 8.09
CA ASP A 173 -12.23 5.59 7.18
C ASP A 173 -11.51 4.30 6.74
N ASP A 174 -11.90 3.13 7.30
CA ASP A 174 -11.19 1.87 7.10
C ASP A 174 -11.74 1.00 5.96
N VAL A 175 -12.91 1.31 5.41
CA VAL A 175 -13.59 0.47 4.40
C VAL A 175 -13.83 1.26 3.12
N THR A 176 -12.99 1.04 2.13
CA THR A 176 -13.06 1.75 0.84
C THR A 176 -12.95 0.81 -0.36
N ILE A 177 -13.63 1.14 -1.46
CA ILE A 177 -13.39 0.58 -2.78
C ILE A 177 -13.17 1.74 -3.74
N ALA A 178 -12.01 1.76 -4.38
CA ALA A 178 -11.68 2.75 -5.38
C ALA A 178 -11.40 2.11 -6.75
N PHE A 179 -11.69 2.83 -7.81
CA PHE A 179 -11.50 2.40 -9.19
C PHE A 179 -10.70 3.44 -9.95
N GLN A 180 -9.75 2.98 -10.78
CA GLN A 180 -9.08 3.80 -11.76
C GLN A 180 -9.10 3.10 -13.11
N ALA A 181 -9.21 3.83 -14.21
CA ALA A 181 -9.23 3.27 -15.54
C ALA A 181 -8.15 3.91 -16.43
N PHE A 182 -7.56 3.09 -17.30
CA PHE A 182 -6.52 3.50 -18.25
C PHE A 182 -6.76 2.87 -19.60
N CYS A 183 -6.28 3.49 -20.67
CA CYS A 183 -6.17 2.81 -21.95
C CYS A 183 -4.86 3.17 -22.66
N ILE A 184 -4.37 2.26 -23.51
CA ILE A 184 -3.15 2.42 -24.29
C ILE A 184 -3.31 1.75 -25.66
N ASP A 185 -2.64 2.28 -26.69
CA ASP A 185 -2.57 1.66 -28.02
C ASP A 185 -2.10 0.20 -27.90
N LYS A 186 -2.89 -0.72 -28.44
CA LYS A 186 -2.59 -2.16 -28.39
C LYS A 186 -1.44 -2.55 -29.32
N ALA A 187 -1.32 -1.90 -30.48
CA ALA A 187 -0.44 -2.34 -31.56
C ALA A 187 1.03 -2.53 -31.16
N PRO A 188 1.64 -1.67 -30.31
CA PRO A 188 3.04 -1.83 -29.94
C PRO A 188 3.37 -3.06 -29.09
N PHE A 189 2.37 -3.71 -28.48
CA PHE A 189 2.57 -4.79 -27.51
C PHE A 189 2.19 -6.18 -28.04
N VAL A 190 1.54 -6.25 -29.20
CA VAL A 190 1.12 -7.51 -29.82
C VAL A 190 2.20 -7.99 -30.78
N GLU A 191 2.79 -9.13 -30.44
CA GLU A 191 3.75 -9.84 -31.27
C GLU A 191 3.18 -11.20 -31.70
N ASP A 192 3.54 -11.68 -32.89
CA ASP A 192 3.10 -12.99 -33.38
C ASP A 192 3.51 -14.11 -32.42
N GLY A 193 2.51 -14.86 -31.92
CA GLY A 193 2.71 -15.99 -31.02
C GLY A 193 2.85 -15.64 -29.54
N LYS A 194 2.73 -14.37 -29.16
CA LYS A 194 2.72 -13.92 -27.79
C LYS A 194 1.32 -14.05 -27.19
N ASP A 195 1.24 -14.56 -25.96
CA ASP A 195 -0.03 -14.66 -25.24
C ASP A 195 -0.64 -13.26 -25.02
N GLU A 196 -1.96 -13.15 -25.18
CA GLU A 196 -2.67 -11.87 -25.05
C GLU A 196 -2.54 -11.29 -23.64
N ILE A 197 -2.63 -12.12 -22.61
CA ILE A 197 -2.50 -11.64 -21.23
C ILE A 197 -1.08 -11.11 -20.95
N VAL A 198 -0.04 -11.73 -21.52
CA VAL A 198 1.34 -11.24 -21.39
C VAL A 198 1.50 -9.92 -22.13
N SER A 199 0.88 -9.78 -23.31
CA SER A 199 0.87 -8.54 -24.06
C SER A 199 0.16 -7.42 -23.31
N ALA A 200 -0.95 -7.72 -22.64
CA ALA A 200 -1.68 -6.77 -21.79
C ALA A 200 -0.84 -6.37 -20.56
N ALA A 201 -0.14 -7.32 -19.94
CA ALA A 201 0.75 -7.03 -18.80
C ALA A 201 1.89 -6.09 -19.21
N ASP A 202 2.51 -6.30 -20.36
CA ASP A 202 3.57 -5.41 -20.86
C ASP A 202 3.02 -4.02 -21.22
N ALA A 203 1.82 -3.95 -21.81
CA ALA A 203 1.15 -2.70 -22.08
C ALA A 203 0.83 -1.92 -20.79
N TYR A 204 0.35 -2.62 -19.77
CA TYR A 204 0.08 -2.04 -18.47
C TYR A 204 1.36 -1.49 -17.79
N LYS A 205 2.47 -2.23 -17.85
CA LYS A 205 3.78 -1.79 -17.36
C LYS A 205 4.32 -0.55 -18.09
N ALA A 206 3.97 -0.38 -19.35
CA ALA A 206 4.38 0.75 -20.19
C ALA A 206 3.53 2.00 -19.96
N ILE A 207 2.39 1.93 -19.26
CA ILE A 207 1.60 3.11 -18.90
C ILE A 207 2.49 4.03 -18.07
N PRO A 208 2.75 5.29 -18.49
CA PRO A 208 3.54 6.23 -17.72
C PRO A 208 2.79 6.53 -16.42
N ARG A 209 3.28 5.93 -15.34
CA ARG A 209 2.73 6.15 -14.00
C ARG A 209 3.38 7.37 -13.41
N VAL A 210 2.69 8.03 -12.52
CA VAL A 210 3.23 9.14 -11.72
C VAL A 210 4.39 8.71 -10.82
N LEU A 211 4.68 7.42 -10.72
CA LEU A 211 5.95 6.91 -10.22
C LEU A 211 7.04 7.10 -11.30
N ALA A 212 7.35 8.37 -11.64
CA ALA A 212 8.64 8.61 -12.26
C ALA A 212 9.70 8.07 -11.30
N TYR A 213 10.42 7.03 -11.71
CA TYR A 213 11.60 6.61 -10.94
C TYR A 213 12.53 7.80 -10.78
N GLU A 214 13.09 7.92 -9.59
CA GLU A 214 14.11 8.91 -9.34
C GLU A 214 15.26 8.71 -10.34
N PRO A 215 15.81 9.78 -10.95
CA PRO A 215 16.93 9.66 -11.86
C PRO A 215 18.10 8.88 -11.24
N GLU A 216 18.64 7.91 -11.96
CA GLU A 216 19.75 7.06 -11.50
C GLU A 216 20.95 7.88 -11.00
N ALA A 217 21.20 9.05 -11.62
CA ALA A 217 22.28 9.97 -11.26
C ALA A 217 22.12 10.54 -9.82
N ASN A 218 20.92 10.45 -9.23
CA ASN A 218 20.66 10.90 -7.87
C ASN A 218 21.00 9.83 -6.82
N PHE A 219 21.55 8.68 -7.26
CA PHE A 219 22.02 7.64 -6.36
C PHE A 219 23.51 7.37 -6.56
N THR A 220 24.18 7.12 -5.46
CA THR A 220 25.49 6.44 -5.50
C THR A 220 25.27 4.98 -5.16
N THR A 221 26.03 4.07 -5.77
CA THR A 221 25.88 2.63 -5.58
C THR A 221 27.21 1.97 -5.25
N VAL A 222 27.11 0.79 -4.67
CA VAL A 222 28.24 -0.13 -4.48
C VAL A 222 27.88 -1.49 -5.06
N ALA A 223 28.83 -2.17 -5.68
CA ALA A 223 28.59 -3.50 -6.24
C ALA A 223 28.37 -4.53 -5.12
N VAL A 224 27.31 -5.32 -5.23
CA VAL A 224 27.07 -6.51 -4.40
C VAL A 224 27.58 -7.73 -5.14
N THR A 225 27.26 -7.85 -6.43
CA THR A 225 27.81 -8.84 -7.35
C THR A 225 28.18 -8.17 -8.67
N GLU A 226 28.53 -8.98 -9.71
CA GLU A 226 28.79 -8.44 -11.05
C GLU A 226 27.55 -7.75 -11.63
N ASP A 227 26.33 -8.29 -11.39
CA ASP A 227 25.06 -7.86 -11.98
C ASP A 227 24.15 -7.11 -10.99
N THR A 228 24.55 -6.98 -9.73
CA THR A 228 23.72 -6.35 -8.69
C THR A 228 24.44 -5.25 -7.93
N VAL A 229 23.68 -4.28 -7.44
CA VAL A 229 24.18 -3.15 -6.66
C VAL A 229 23.33 -2.89 -5.41
N ALA A 230 23.93 -2.28 -4.41
CA ALA A 230 23.24 -1.63 -3.32
C ALA A 230 23.21 -0.11 -3.52
N VAL A 231 22.11 0.53 -3.12
CA VAL A 231 22.03 2.00 -3.00
C VAL A 231 22.85 2.43 -1.79
N ARG A 232 23.97 3.11 -2.05
CA ARG A 232 24.88 3.59 -1.01
C ARG A 232 24.46 4.93 -0.44
N ALA A 233 23.97 5.84 -1.28
CA ALA A 233 23.42 7.12 -0.83
C ALA A 233 22.46 7.71 -1.86
N TYR A 234 21.42 8.36 -1.38
CA TYR A 234 20.60 9.28 -2.14
C TYR A 234 21.19 10.69 -2.06
N ILE A 235 21.48 11.27 -3.21
CA ILE A 235 22.12 12.60 -3.36
C ILE A 235 21.23 13.60 -4.11
N GLY A 236 19.99 13.20 -4.45
CA GLY A 236 19.00 14.06 -5.08
C GLY A 236 18.32 15.02 -4.09
N THR A 237 17.42 15.84 -4.62
CA THR A 237 16.70 16.88 -3.86
C THR A 237 15.19 16.71 -3.88
N ASN A 238 14.67 15.66 -4.55
CA ASN A 238 13.25 15.40 -4.61
C ASN A 238 12.69 14.95 -3.27
N THR A 239 11.46 15.34 -2.98
CA THR A 239 10.79 14.99 -1.73
C THR A 239 10.14 13.61 -1.79
N VAL A 240 9.74 13.15 -2.97
CA VAL A 240 9.20 11.81 -3.23
C VAL A 240 10.22 11.05 -4.06
N VAL A 241 10.72 9.94 -3.55
CA VAL A 241 11.80 9.17 -4.14
C VAL A 241 11.32 7.75 -4.44
N ASN A 242 11.21 7.41 -5.71
CA ASN A 242 10.97 6.05 -6.16
C ASN A 242 12.30 5.46 -6.61
N ILE A 243 12.86 4.57 -5.82
CA ILE A 243 14.16 3.96 -6.11
C ILE A 243 14.01 3.05 -7.34
N PRO A 244 14.83 3.24 -8.41
CA PRO A 244 14.74 2.41 -9.59
C PRO A 244 15.17 0.97 -9.32
N ARG A 245 14.58 0.02 -10.05
CA ARG A 245 14.94 -1.42 -9.95
C ARG A 245 16.35 -1.72 -10.45
N THR A 246 16.83 -0.90 -11.36
CA THR A 246 18.17 -0.99 -11.93
C THR A 246 18.84 0.38 -11.90
N ILE A 247 20.14 0.40 -11.65
CA ILE A 247 20.98 1.60 -11.74
C ILE A 247 22.23 1.22 -12.54
N ASN A 248 22.52 1.97 -13.61
CA ASN A 248 23.60 1.69 -14.55
C ASN A 248 23.54 0.25 -15.12
N GLY A 249 22.33 -0.22 -15.40
CA GLY A 249 22.07 -1.56 -15.95
C GLY A 249 22.21 -2.71 -14.94
N LYS A 250 22.44 -2.44 -13.65
CA LYS A 250 22.58 -3.46 -12.60
C LYS A 250 21.36 -3.43 -11.67
N THR A 251 20.90 -4.62 -11.24
CA THR A 251 19.74 -4.74 -10.37
C THR A 251 20.05 -4.20 -8.97
N VAL A 252 19.16 -3.36 -8.44
CA VAL A 252 19.23 -2.86 -7.06
C VAL A 252 18.65 -3.91 -6.13
N VAL A 253 19.45 -4.44 -5.22
CA VAL A 253 19.07 -5.54 -4.30
C VAL A 253 19.15 -5.16 -2.82
N GLU A 254 19.82 -4.05 -2.49
CA GLU A 254 20.00 -3.60 -1.11
C GLU A 254 19.94 -2.08 -0.99
N ILE A 255 19.53 -1.62 0.17
CA ILE A 255 19.72 -0.25 0.66
C ILE A 255 20.83 -0.30 1.71
N GLU A 256 21.96 0.32 1.41
CA GLU A 256 23.16 0.28 2.24
C GLU A 256 23.02 1.05 3.57
N ASN A 257 23.99 0.81 4.47
CA ASN A 257 24.09 1.52 5.73
C ASN A 257 24.05 3.04 5.52
N ASN A 258 23.15 3.70 6.25
CA ASN A 258 22.98 5.14 6.24
C ASN A 258 22.59 5.76 4.87
N ALA A 259 22.07 5.00 3.90
CA ALA A 259 21.81 5.46 2.54
C ALA A 259 20.92 6.73 2.45
N PHE A 260 19.97 6.89 3.36
CA PHE A 260 19.10 8.07 3.50
C PHE A 260 19.29 8.77 4.87
N ALA A 261 20.28 8.37 5.67
CA ALA A 261 20.43 8.90 7.02
C ALA A 261 20.62 10.43 7.02
N ASN A 262 19.95 11.09 7.97
CA ASN A 262 19.95 12.55 8.13
C ASN A 262 19.42 13.33 6.90
N ASN A 263 18.69 12.66 6.00
CA ASN A 263 18.05 13.37 4.89
C ASN A 263 16.88 14.21 5.41
N THR A 264 16.90 15.51 5.13
CA THR A 264 15.91 16.48 5.60
C THR A 264 14.93 16.92 4.51
N THR A 265 15.01 16.36 3.30
CA THR A 265 14.16 16.75 2.17
C THR A 265 13.13 15.70 1.83
N VAL A 266 13.48 14.41 1.93
CA VAL A 266 12.62 13.31 1.52
C VAL A 266 11.43 13.15 2.47
N THR A 267 10.23 13.07 1.90
CA THR A 267 8.97 12.87 2.64
C THR A 267 8.38 11.48 2.38
N LYS A 268 8.68 10.87 1.23
CA LYS A 268 8.21 9.54 0.84
C LYS A 268 9.29 8.79 0.07
N VAL A 269 9.45 7.49 0.37
CA VAL A 269 10.35 6.58 -0.37
C VAL A 269 9.59 5.33 -0.78
N THR A 270 9.72 4.92 -2.05
CA THR A 270 9.29 3.60 -2.53
C THR A 270 10.53 2.75 -2.79
N VAL A 271 10.61 1.62 -2.11
CA VAL A 271 11.69 0.63 -2.26
C VAL A 271 11.22 -0.44 -3.26
N PRO A 272 11.96 -0.69 -4.36
CA PRO A 272 11.53 -1.63 -5.40
C PRO A 272 11.55 -3.08 -4.90
N SER A 273 10.73 -3.94 -5.51
CA SER A 273 10.60 -5.36 -5.13
C SER A 273 11.88 -6.19 -5.33
N THR A 274 12.86 -5.66 -6.05
CA THR A 274 14.18 -6.28 -6.19
C THR A 274 15.03 -6.21 -4.93
N VAL A 275 14.69 -5.30 -4.00
CA VAL A 275 15.43 -5.12 -2.74
C VAL A 275 14.99 -6.16 -1.72
N THR A 276 15.95 -6.86 -1.16
CA THR A 276 15.77 -7.89 -0.13
C THR A 276 16.34 -7.49 1.23
N PHE A 277 17.22 -6.49 1.28
CA PHE A 277 17.89 -6.03 2.50
C PHE A 277 17.83 -4.51 2.65
N ILE A 278 17.47 -4.05 3.84
CA ILE A 278 17.63 -2.67 4.27
C ILE A 278 18.60 -2.69 5.46
N ASN A 279 19.78 -2.11 5.23
CA ASN A 279 20.89 -2.22 6.16
C ASN A 279 20.84 -1.20 7.30
N VAL A 280 21.82 -1.27 8.21
CA VAL A 280 21.86 -0.51 9.47
C VAL A 280 21.68 0.99 9.26
N ALA A 281 20.75 1.58 10.01
CA ALA A 281 20.50 3.03 10.02
C ALA A 281 20.15 3.62 8.65
N ALA A 282 19.63 2.83 7.69
CA ALA A 282 19.39 3.26 6.31
C ALA A 282 18.53 4.54 6.21
N PHE A 283 17.52 4.68 7.06
CA PHE A 283 16.63 5.85 7.14
C PHE A 283 16.71 6.56 8.50
N GLN A 284 17.83 6.43 9.21
CA GLN A 284 18.01 7.05 10.52
C GLN A 284 17.93 8.58 10.43
N SER A 285 17.28 9.20 11.42
CA SER A 285 17.22 10.66 11.58
C SER A 285 16.71 11.39 10.33
N THR A 286 15.61 10.91 9.78
CA THR A 286 14.90 11.52 8.64
C THR A 286 13.67 12.28 9.15
N PRO A 287 13.81 13.58 9.50
CA PRO A 287 12.78 14.32 10.24
C PRO A 287 11.55 14.69 9.40
N ASN A 288 11.62 14.55 8.08
CA ASN A 288 10.50 14.84 7.18
C ASN A 288 9.94 13.61 6.47
N LEU A 289 10.55 12.44 6.65
CA LEU A 289 10.12 11.19 6.04
C LEU A 289 8.85 10.69 6.75
N LYS A 290 7.73 10.67 6.04
CA LYS A 290 6.42 10.28 6.56
C LYS A 290 6.02 8.87 6.17
N GLU A 291 6.40 8.45 4.97
CA GLU A 291 6.00 7.18 4.39
C GLU A 291 7.18 6.47 3.75
N VAL A 292 7.34 5.19 4.07
CA VAL A 292 8.24 4.29 3.35
C VAL A 292 7.48 3.06 2.92
N ARG A 293 7.39 2.88 1.61
CA ARG A 293 6.87 1.65 1.02
C ARG A 293 8.02 0.65 0.92
N LEU A 294 7.98 -0.38 1.74
CA LEU A 294 8.99 -1.43 1.76
C LEU A 294 8.79 -2.41 0.59
N SER A 295 9.88 -3.02 0.14
CA SER A 295 9.84 -4.13 -0.82
C SER A 295 9.05 -5.31 -0.23
N LYS A 296 8.15 -5.89 -1.02
CA LYS A 296 7.42 -7.11 -0.61
C LYS A 296 8.35 -8.32 -0.42
N ASN A 297 9.48 -8.33 -1.12
CA ASN A 297 10.50 -9.36 -1.05
C ASN A 297 11.57 -9.07 0.00
N LEU A 298 11.36 -8.03 0.83
CA LEU A 298 12.26 -7.72 1.93
C LEU A 298 12.30 -8.90 2.91
N THR A 299 13.50 -9.35 3.22
CA THR A 299 13.76 -10.43 4.19
C THR A 299 14.47 -9.94 5.43
N GLU A 300 15.16 -8.81 5.34
CA GLU A 300 15.90 -8.25 6.46
C GLU A 300 15.73 -6.74 6.56
N LEU A 301 15.44 -6.32 7.78
CA LEU A 301 15.36 -4.93 8.20
C LEU A 301 16.30 -4.77 9.41
N SER A 302 17.47 -4.18 9.17
CA SER A 302 18.58 -4.17 10.12
C SER A 302 18.41 -3.16 11.26
N ASP A 303 19.33 -3.20 12.23
CA ASP A 303 19.34 -2.35 13.42
C ASP A 303 19.20 -0.87 13.07
N LYS A 304 18.35 -0.17 13.82
CA LYS A 304 18.17 1.28 13.70
C LYS A 304 17.74 1.75 12.30
N ALA A 305 17.22 0.86 11.45
CA ALA A 305 16.88 1.22 10.06
C ALA A 305 16.03 2.50 9.98
N PHE A 306 15.11 2.71 10.92
CA PHE A 306 14.26 3.91 11.02
C PHE A 306 14.47 4.69 12.33
N PHE A 307 15.56 4.48 13.05
CA PHE A 307 15.81 5.17 14.31
C PHE A 307 15.68 6.69 14.17
N ASN A 308 14.90 7.32 15.05
CA ASN A 308 14.69 8.77 15.07
C ASN A 308 14.14 9.33 13.74
N SER A 309 13.29 8.56 13.03
CA SER A 309 12.59 9.01 11.81
C SER A 309 11.19 9.53 12.15
N SER A 310 10.58 10.30 11.24
CA SER A 310 9.24 10.87 11.40
C SER A 310 8.16 10.10 10.63
N ILE A 311 8.39 8.81 10.34
CA ILE A 311 7.39 7.98 9.67
C ILE A 311 6.08 7.96 10.47
N GLU A 312 4.94 8.08 9.75
CA GLU A 312 3.60 8.09 10.33
C GLU A 312 3.00 6.67 10.35
N SER A 313 3.32 5.88 9.32
CA SER A 313 2.86 4.49 9.22
C SER A 313 3.88 3.62 8.50
N ILE A 314 3.85 2.30 8.78
CA ILE A 314 4.67 1.32 8.07
C ILE A 314 3.99 -0.04 8.02
N ARG A 315 4.13 -0.72 6.87
CA ARG A 315 3.73 -2.12 6.69
C ARG A 315 4.99 -2.99 6.61
N ILE A 316 5.08 -3.98 7.49
CA ILE A 316 6.18 -4.95 7.53
C ILE A 316 5.81 -6.13 6.63
N PRO A 317 6.60 -6.44 5.58
CA PRO A 317 6.31 -7.53 4.65
C PRO A 317 6.50 -8.91 5.28
N ALA A 318 5.88 -9.94 4.66
CA ALA A 318 5.86 -11.30 5.21
C ALA A 318 7.24 -12.01 5.24
N GLY A 319 8.19 -11.54 4.42
CA GLY A 319 9.56 -12.07 4.42
C GLY A 319 10.39 -11.66 5.62
N VAL A 320 10.00 -10.58 6.33
CA VAL A 320 10.69 -10.09 7.53
C VAL A 320 10.22 -10.92 8.73
N THR A 321 11.10 -11.74 9.24
CA THR A 321 10.82 -12.61 10.41
C THR A 321 11.17 -11.95 11.73
N ASP A 322 12.05 -10.96 11.71
CA ASP A 322 12.56 -10.31 12.91
C ASP A 322 12.58 -8.80 12.74
N ILE A 323 12.00 -8.06 13.65
CA ILE A 323 12.26 -6.65 13.85
C ILE A 323 13.40 -6.57 14.86
N VAL A 324 14.55 -6.17 14.39
CA VAL A 324 15.78 -6.16 15.20
C VAL A 324 15.90 -4.93 16.10
N ASP A 325 16.98 -4.83 16.87
CA ASP A 325 17.14 -3.84 17.92
C ASP A 325 17.04 -2.39 17.45
N SER A 326 16.26 -1.61 18.19
CA SER A 326 16.07 -0.18 17.96
C SER A 326 15.57 0.20 16.55
N CYS A 327 15.00 -0.74 15.79
CA CYS A 327 14.63 -0.53 14.39
C CYS A 327 13.74 0.71 14.21
N PHE A 328 12.74 0.90 15.08
CA PHE A 328 11.83 2.05 15.10
C PHE A 328 11.95 2.88 16.39
N GLU A 329 13.05 2.76 17.14
CA GLU A 329 13.25 3.55 18.35
C GLU A 329 13.21 5.05 18.06
N ASN A 330 12.47 5.78 18.90
CA ASN A 330 12.31 7.23 18.79
C ASN A 330 11.68 7.69 17.46
N CYS A 331 10.64 6.99 16.98
CA CYS A 331 9.79 7.42 15.88
C CYS A 331 8.54 8.15 16.44
N PRO A 332 8.62 9.46 16.72
CA PRO A 332 7.58 10.14 17.51
C PRO A 332 6.25 10.30 16.76
N SER A 333 6.27 10.23 15.43
CA SER A 333 5.08 10.37 14.58
C SER A 333 4.44 9.04 14.21
N LEU A 334 5.03 7.89 14.60
CA LEU A 334 4.55 6.57 14.20
C LEU A 334 3.23 6.25 14.90
N GLU A 335 2.13 6.26 14.15
CA GLU A 335 0.76 6.01 14.62
C GLU A 335 0.35 4.56 14.37
N THR A 336 0.76 3.99 13.23
CA THR A 336 0.31 2.66 12.78
C THR A 336 1.46 1.79 12.32
N VAL A 337 1.49 0.56 12.81
CA VAL A 337 2.36 -0.51 12.29
C VAL A 337 1.49 -1.70 11.90
N THR A 338 1.60 -2.13 10.65
CA THR A 338 0.91 -3.32 10.16
C THR A 338 1.93 -4.43 9.95
N PHE A 339 1.74 -5.57 10.60
CA PHE A 339 2.60 -6.72 10.45
C PHE A 339 1.95 -7.75 9.52
N SER A 340 2.72 -8.26 8.56
CA SER A 340 2.31 -9.44 7.79
C SER A 340 2.57 -10.72 8.59
N LYS A 341 1.93 -11.82 8.19
CA LYS A 341 2.19 -13.14 8.79
C LYS A 341 3.65 -13.55 8.52
N GLY A 342 4.35 -14.00 9.53
CA GLY A 342 5.75 -14.45 9.39
C GLY A 342 6.68 -13.90 10.47
N LEU A 343 6.33 -12.77 11.07
CA LEU A 343 7.12 -12.16 12.13
C LEU A 343 7.21 -13.11 13.35
N LYS A 344 8.43 -13.32 13.83
CA LYS A 344 8.77 -14.21 14.95
C LYS A 344 9.22 -13.47 16.19
N THR A 345 10.00 -12.38 15.98
CA THR A 345 10.58 -11.67 17.12
C THR A 345 10.46 -10.16 16.95
N LEU A 346 10.26 -9.48 18.08
CA LEU A 346 10.55 -8.06 18.23
C LEU A 346 11.77 -7.92 19.14
N GLY A 347 12.78 -7.22 18.65
CA GLY A 347 14.05 -7.00 19.31
C GLY A 347 13.99 -5.97 20.44
N GLU A 348 15.14 -5.77 21.10
CA GLU A 348 15.29 -4.81 22.18
C GLU A 348 15.06 -3.37 21.67
N ASN A 349 14.28 -2.58 22.43
CA ASN A 349 13.94 -1.19 22.08
C ASN A 349 13.25 -1.01 20.71
N ALA A 350 12.67 -2.05 20.08
CA ALA A 350 12.19 -1.99 18.70
C ALA A 350 11.25 -0.82 18.42
N PHE A 351 10.35 -0.46 19.33
CA PHE A 351 9.40 0.66 19.26
C PHE A 351 9.52 1.63 20.42
N LYS A 352 10.66 1.63 21.13
CA LYS A 352 10.85 2.52 22.28
C LYS A 352 10.68 3.99 21.89
N SER A 353 9.94 4.74 22.72
CA SER A 353 9.63 6.16 22.51
C SER A 353 8.84 6.47 21.24
N CYS A 354 8.04 5.53 20.73
CA CYS A 354 7.03 5.78 19.69
C CYS A 354 5.79 6.42 20.34
N ILE A 355 5.87 7.72 20.60
CA ILE A 355 4.87 8.43 21.45
C ILE A 355 3.50 8.60 20.80
N SER A 356 3.38 8.47 19.48
CA SER A 356 2.09 8.56 18.77
C SER A 356 1.39 7.21 18.62
N LEU A 357 2.07 6.11 18.95
CA LEU A 357 1.54 4.76 18.80
C LEU A 357 0.42 4.51 19.83
N LYS A 358 -0.78 4.15 19.35
CA LYS A 358 -1.97 3.93 20.21
C LYS A 358 -2.37 2.48 20.31
N THR A 359 -2.35 1.77 19.19
CA THR A 359 -2.79 0.38 19.14
C THR A 359 -1.79 -0.44 18.34
N VAL A 360 -1.45 -1.61 18.85
CA VAL A 360 -0.58 -2.57 18.17
C VAL A 360 -1.25 -3.94 18.16
N VAL A 361 -1.37 -4.53 16.98
CA VAL A 361 -1.84 -5.91 16.82
C VAL A 361 -0.67 -6.75 16.33
N LEU A 362 -0.13 -7.57 17.20
CA LEU A 362 0.98 -8.47 16.87
C LEU A 362 0.44 -9.71 16.14
N PRO A 363 1.13 -10.19 15.09
CA PRO A 363 0.60 -11.24 14.24
C PRO A 363 0.68 -12.62 14.90
N ASP A 364 -0.22 -13.50 14.48
CA ASP A 364 -0.13 -14.92 14.82
C ASP A 364 1.23 -15.48 14.41
N GLY A 365 1.83 -16.27 15.30
CA GLY A 365 3.15 -16.86 15.08
C GLY A 365 4.32 -16.07 15.67
N LEU A 366 4.08 -14.86 16.24
CA LEU A 366 5.09 -14.17 17.04
C LEU A 366 5.45 -15.02 18.25
N GLU A 367 6.73 -15.15 18.54
CA GLU A 367 7.27 -16.05 19.59
C GLU A 367 7.84 -15.28 20.78
N SER A 368 8.41 -14.08 20.52
CA SER A 368 9.19 -13.33 21.52
C SER A 368 9.03 -11.82 21.41
N LEU A 369 8.95 -11.16 22.58
CA LEU A 369 9.12 -9.72 22.76
C LEU A 369 10.44 -9.45 23.47
N GLY A 370 11.31 -8.66 22.85
CA GLY A 370 12.56 -8.18 23.40
C GLY A 370 12.37 -7.20 24.56
N GLY A 371 13.43 -6.97 25.31
CA GLY A 371 13.41 -6.03 26.42
C GLY A 371 13.11 -4.61 25.94
N SER A 372 12.41 -3.87 26.78
CA SER A 372 12.12 -2.46 26.52
C SER A 372 11.42 -2.15 25.17
N THR A 373 10.79 -3.14 24.52
CA THR A 373 10.21 -3.02 23.17
C THR A 373 9.31 -1.79 23.02
N PHE A 374 8.46 -1.49 24.01
CA PHE A 374 7.49 -0.37 23.99
C PHE A 374 7.75 0.67 25.09
N VAL A 375 8.96 0.72 25.66
CA VAL A 375 9.29 1.71 26.70
C VAL A 375 8.99 3.12 26.22
N GLY A 376 8.28 3.92 27.02
CA GLY A 376 7.98 5.30 26.72
C GLY A 376 6.96 5.53 25.59
N CYS A 377 6.20 4.51 25.18
CA CYS A 377 5.04 4.67 24.31
C CYS A 377 3.87 5.22 25.14
N ILE A 378 3.94 6.51 25.49
CA ILE A 378 3.07 7.16 26.49
C ILE A 378 1.58 7.23 26.13
N ASN A 379 1.26 7.09 24.83
CA ASN A 379 -0.12 7.09 24.35
C ASN A 379 -0.62 5.71 23.93
N LEU A 380 0.12 4.65 24.27
CA LEU A 380 -0.27 3.27 23.93
C LEU A 380 -1.47 2.83 24.78
N GLU A 381 -2.58 2.54 24.12
CA GLU A 381 -3.87 2.19 24.74
C GLU A 381 -4.12 0.67 24.70
N SER A 382 -3.68 -0.01 23.63
CA SER A 382 -3.85 -1.46 23.56
C SER A 382 -2.75 -2.16 22.78
N VAL A 383 -2.40 -3.37 23.25
CA VAL A 383 -1.53 -4.29 22.50
C VAL A 383 -2.17 -5.66 22.48
N THR A 384 -2.48 -6.16 21.28
CA THR A 384 -2.94 -7.55 21.11
C THR A 384 -1.73 -8.45 20.92
N ILE A 385 -1.58 -9.44 21.83
CA ILE A 385 -0.45 -10.38 21.86
C ILE A 385 -0.98 -11.79 21.61
N PRO A 386 -0.53 -12.48 20.54
CA PRO A 386 -1.00 -13.82 20.21
C PRO A 386 -0.52 -14.86 21.23
N ALA A 387 -1.26 -15.95 21.37
CA ALA A 387 -0.91 -17.06 22.28
C ALA A 387 0.43 -17.73 21.95
N SER A 388 0.91 -17.61 20.72
CA SER A 388 2.22 -18.08 20.29
C SER A 388 3.38 -17.31 20.93
N CYS A 389 3.16 -16.08 21.40
CA CYS A 389 4.16 -15.28 22.10
C CYS A 389 4.30 -15.77 23.55
N THR A 390 5.34 -16.55 23.78
CA THR A 390 5.60 -17.18 25.09
C THR A 390 6.81 -16.58 25.80
N THR A 391 7.63 -15.80 25.10
CA THR A 391 8.87 -15.24 25.64
C THR A 391 8.74 -13.71 25.80
N PHE A 392 8.82 -13.26 27.04
CA PHE A 392 8.94 -11.84 27.42
C PHE A 392 10.31 -11.70 28.08
N VAL A 393 11.21 -10.93 27.43
CA VAL A 393 12.64 -10.91 27.82
C VAL A 393 12.85 -10.26 29.18
N ASP A 394 12.05 -9.23 29.52
CA ASP A 394 12.09 -8.58 30.82
C ASP A 394 10.72 -8.00 31.22
N ASP A 395 10.65 -7.44 32.44
CA ASP A 395 9.43 -6.80 32.96
C ASP A 395 9.33 -5.32 32.57
N GLU A 396 10.29 -4.77 31.81
CA GLU A 396 10.35 -3.37 31.43
C GLU A 396 9.77 -3.09 30.04
N ILE A 397 9.14 -4.08 29.36
CA ILE A 397 8.63 -3.94 27.98
C ILE A 397 7.73 -2.71 27.83
N PHE A 398 6.87 -2.43 28.82
CA PHE A 398 5.93 -1.28 28.83
C PHE A 398 6.27 -0.22 29.88
N LYS A 399 7.53 -0.16 30.30
CA LYS A 399 7.98 0.86 31.23
C LYS A 399 7.75 2.26 30.67
N ASP A 400 7.37 3.20 31.53
CA ASP A 400 7.05 4.59 31.17
C ASP A 400 5.86 4.76 30.22
N CYS A 401 5.07 3.70 29.96
CA CYS A 401 3.75 3.81 29.38
C CYS A 401 2.71 4.24 30.44
N ASP A 402 1.58 4.79 30.02
CA ASP A 402 0.45 5.07 30.91
C ASP A 402 -0.33 3.76 31.20
N LEU A 403 0.10 3.03 32.22
CA LEU A 403 -0.51 1.73 32.57
C LEU A 403 -1.99 1.85 32.98
N THR A 404 -2.49 3.06 33.24
CA THR A 404 -3.91 3.28 33.56
C THR A 404 -4.80 3.22 32.33
N LYS A 405 -4.21 3.39 31.15
CA LYS A 405 -4.90 3.32 29.85
C LYS A 405 -4.58 2.05 29.08
N LEU A 406 -3.37 1.50 29.30
CA LEU A 406 -2.90 0.35 28.55
C LEU A 406 -3.68 -0.91 28.90
N THR A 407 -4.15 -1.59 27.85
CA THR A 407 -4.77 -2.92 27.94
C THR A 407 -3.99 -3.91 27.08
N ILE A 408 -3.54 -5.01 27.66
CA ILE A 408 -3.03 -6.16 26.90
C ILE A 408 -4.22 -7.06 26.54
N LYS A 409 -4.37 -7.37 25.26
CA LYS A 409 -5.41 -8.27 24.74
C LYS A 409 -4.76 -9.58 24.31
N GLY A 410 -5.42 -10.71 24.60
CA GLY A 410 -4.91 -12.01 24.22
C GLY A 410 -5.78 -13.17 24.66
N GLU A 411 -5.32 -14.39 24.40
CA GLU A 411 -6.03 -15.61 24.81
C GLU A 411 -5.95 -15.80 26.34
N ALA A 412 -7.08 -16.20 26.95
CA ALA A 412 -7.13 -16.51 28.38
C ALA A 412 -6.18 -17.66 28.76
N GLY A 413 -5.38 -17.48 29.80
CA GLY A 413 -4.35 -18.44 30.21
C GLY A 413 -3.03 -18.34 29.45
N SER A 414 -2.89 -17.39 28.54
CA SER A 414 -1.66 -17.18 27.78
C SER A 414 -0.53 -16.57 28.65
N ALA A 415 0.69 -16.59 28.10
CA ALA A 415 1.83 -15.89 28.70
C ALA A 415 1.61 -14.37 28.74
N ALA A 416 0.84 -13.81 27.80
CA ALA A 416 0.45 -12.41 27.77
C ALA A 416 -0.42 -12.02 28.97
N GLN A 417 -1.38 -12.88 29.36
CA GLN A 417 -2.15 -12.68 30.61
C GLN A 417 -1.25 -12.68 31.82
N THR A 418 -0.38 -13.69 31.92
CA THR A 418 0.55 -13.80 33.07
C THR A 418 1.46 -12.58 33.18
N TYR A 419 1.97 -12.11 32.05
CA TYR A 419 2.80 -10.89 31.99
C TYR A 419 2.02 -9.65 32.44
N ALA A 420 0.80 -9.46 31.95
CA ALA A 420 -0.06 -8.32 32.30
C ALA A 420 -0.35 -8.31 33.84
N GLU A 421 -0.77 -9.45 34.42
CA GLU A 421 -1.06 -9.59 35.84
C GLU A 421 0.16 -9.30 36.71
N ASN A 422 1.34 -9.82 36.36
CA ASN A 422 2.58 -9.60 37.10
C ASN A 422 3.03 -8.13 37.09
N ASN A 423 2.71 -7.39 36.05
CA ASN A 423 3.13 -5.99 35.85
C ASN A 423 2.01 -4.98 36.14
N GLY A 424 0.86 -5.42 36.64
CA GLY A 424 -0.26 -4.54 36.98
C GLY A 424 -0.91 -3.85 35.81
N ILE A 425 -0.87 -4.47 34.61
CA ILE A 425 -1.48 -3.99 33.38
C ILE A 425 -2.85 -4.65 33.23
N THR A 426 -3.84 -3.91 32.77
CA THR A 426 -5.17 -4.45 32.44
C THR A 426 -5.08 -5.53 31.37
N PHE A 427 -5.72 -6.69 31.60
CA PHE A 427 -5.81 -7.75 30.61
C PHE A 427 -7.26 -7.94 30.15
N GLU A 428 -7.45 -8.08 28.83
CA GLU A 428 -8.73 -8.39 28.18
C GLU A 428 -8.57 -9.68 27.37
N ALA A 429 -9.38 -10.70 27.70
CA ALA A 429 -9.40 -11.95 26.94
C ALA A 429 -10.19 -11.79 25.65
N ILE A 430 -9.63 -12.28 24.53
CA ILE A 430 -10.23 -12.24 23.19
C ILE A 430 -10.30 -13.65 22.59
#